data_0fc64f6cdb79a0c09434dfc7e46f566c
#
_entry.id   0fc64f6cdb79a0c09434dfc7e46f566c
#
_cell.length_a   1.000
_cell.length_b   1.000
_cell.length_c   1.000
_cell.angle_alpha   90.00
_cell.angle_beta   90.00
_cell.angle_gamma   90.00
#
_symmetry.space_group_name_H-M   'P 1'
#
loop_
_entity.id
_entity.type
_entity.pdbx_description
1 polymer ?
#
loop_
_entity_poly.entity_id
_entity_poly.type
_entity_poly.pdbx_seq_one_letter_code
_entity_poly.pdbx_strand_id
1 'polypeptide(L)'
;MSDAALKSSDFQDKLENRQRSARIWQTILLACTLLGILVLTIMIIDIVIDGAPYLTPNLFTNNHSRFPEKAGMNSGIVGSIYNVLLTALFCFPLGIAAAIYLEEYAPKSKLTDFINININNLAGVPSIVYGMLGLTVFGRMFGLFAPDSALAQFFNLSIESGSVGGLQFNLFGLEALQIHLPFGRSLLAGGLTMSLLILPTVIISSREAIRSVPNSIREAAYGLGATRWQMIRTQVLPVSFPGILTGIILAMGRALGETAPLIIMGAFMYVPFLPENVWDKFTTMPIQIYNWITLPQPEYNVHLAAAGIIVLLAVLLGMSGLAIYLRNKLQVKW
;
A
#
# COMPACT_ATOMS: atom_id res chain seq x y z
N MET A 1 -34.68 -22.92 -55.09
CA MET A 1 -34.93 -22.98 -53.64
C MET A 1 -33.85 -23.69 -52.83
N SER A 2 -32.59 -23.81 -53.27
CA SER A 2 -31.57 -24.63 -52.54
C SER A 2 -30.43 -23.88 -51.90
N ASP A 3 -29.99 -22.74 -52.41
CA ASP A 3 -28.76 -22.07 -51.92
C ASP A 3 -28.96 -21.25 -50.64
N ALA A 4 -30.14 -20.69 -50.45
CA ALA A 4 -30.44 -19.92 -49.23
C ALA A 4 -30.66 -20.81 -47.98
N ALA A 5 -31.22 -22.02 -48.20
CA ALA A 5 -31.41 -23.02 -47.15
C ALA A 5 -30.07 -23.67 -46.70
N LEU A 6 -29.16 -23.93 -47.65
CA LEU A 6 -27.83 -24.45 -47.36
C LEU A 6 -26.95 -23.41 -46.62
N LYS A 7 -27.03 -22.12 -46.93
CA LYS A 7 -26.35 -21.06 -46.18
C LYS A 7 -26.90 -20.87 -44.76
N SER A 8 -28.19 -21.09 -44.53
CA SER A 8 -28.80 -21.00 -43.21
C SER A 8 -28.42 -22.17 -42.30
N SER A 9 -28.29 -23.41 -42.88
CA SER A 9 -27.84 -24.56 -42.07
C SER A 9 -26.37 -24.47 -41.68
N ASP A 10 -25.48 -24.08 -42.60
CA ASP A 10 -24.05 -23.88 -42.30
C ASP A 10 -23.82 -22.75 -41.27
N PHE A 11 -24.68 -21.74 -41.29
CA PHE A 11 -24.65 -20.67 -40.26
C PHE A 11 -25.14 -21.17 -38.91
N GLN A 12 -26.18 -21.98 -38.86
CA GLN A 12 -26.69 -22.58 -37.61
C GLN A 12 -25.70 -23.55 -36.98
N ASP A 13 -25.09 -24.43 -37.79
CA ASP A 13 -24.05 -25.35 -37.30
C ASP A 13 -22.80 -24.63 -36.77
N LYS A 14 -22.40 -23.55 -37.41
CA LYS A 14 -21.32 -22.68 -36.90
C LYS A 14 -21.71 -21.97 -35.63
N LEU A 15 -22.98 -21.59 -35.44
CA LEU A 15 -23.49 -20.97 -34.26
C LEU A 15 -23.54 -21.94 -33.07
N GLU A 16 -24.00 -23.17 -33.29
CA GLU A 16 -23.99 -24.22 -32.28
C GLU A 16 -22.59 -24.58 -31.81
N ASN A 17 -21.64 -24.73 -32.74
CA ASN A 17 -20.26 -24.99 -32.41
C ASN A 17 -19.59 -23.88 -31.62
N ARG A 18 -19.89 -22.62 -31.96
CA ARG A 18 -19.45 -21.44 -31.15
C ARG A 18 -20.07 -21.43 -29.77
N GLN A 19 -21.35 -21.74 -29.65
CA GLN A 19 -22.02 -21.82 -28.35
C GLN A 19 -21.50 -22.98 -27.50
N ARG A 20 -21.21 -24.15 -28.11
CA ARG A 20 -20.57 -25.27 -27.41
C ARG A 20 -19.18 -24.88 -26.91
N SER A 21 -18.36 -24.28 -27.77
CA SER A 21 -17.05 -23.80 -27.40
C SER A 21 -17.12 -22.74 -26.28
N ALA A 22 -18.05 -21.79 -26.38
CA ALA A 22 -18.27 -20.79 -25.34
C ALA A 22 -18.66 -21.41 -23.98
N ARG A 23 -19.55 -22.43 -23.98
CA ARG A 23 -19.92 -23.16 -22.74
C ARG A 23 -18.75 -23.93 -22.16
N ILE A 24 -17.91 -24.58 -23.00
CA ILE A 24 -16.72 -25.28 -22.55
C ILE A 24 -15.77 -24.30 -21.85
N TRP A 25 -15.46 -23.16 -22.48
CA TRP A 25 -14.62 -22.14 -21.87
C TRP A 25 -15.22 -21.57 -20.59
N GLN A 26 -16.51 -21.31 -20.58
CA GLN A 26 -17.22 -20.85 -19.36
C GLN A 26 -17.11 -21.88 -18.23
N THR A 27 -17.28 -23.17 -18.53
CA THR A 27 -17.14 -24.24 -17.53
C THR A 27 -15.70 -24.36 -17.02
N ILE A 28 -14.72 -24.28 -17.90
CA ILE A 28 -13.30 -24.31 -17.53
C ILE A 28 -12.96 -23.11 -16.61
N LEU A 29 -13.36 -21.91 -17.00
CA LEU A 29 -13.11 -20.70 -16.19
C LEU A 29 -13.79 -20.79 -14.83
N LEU A 30 -15.05 -21.29 -14.79
CA LEU A 30 -15.76 -21.52 -13.54
C LEU A 30 -15.05 -22.56 -12.66
N ALA A 31 -14.61 -23.67 -13.24
CA ALA A 31 -13.87 -24.71 -12.52
C ALA A 31 -12.54 -24.17 -11.94
N CYS A 32 -11.79 -23.39 -12.71
CA CYS A 32 -10.56 -22.72 -12.22
C CYS A 32 -10.85 -21.76 -11.07
N THR A 33 -11.94 -20.99 -11.17
CA THR A 33 -12.34 -20.07 -10.09
C THR A 33 -12.74 -20.83 -8.82
N LEU A 34 -13.54 -21.89 -8.95
CA LEU A 34 -13.95 -22.74 -7.83
C LEU A 34 -12.75 -23.45 -7.19
N LEU A 35 -11.79 -23.92 -8.00
CA LEU A 35 -10.55 -24.51 -7.48
C LEU A 35 -9.75 -23.49 -6.66
N GLY A 36 -9.61 -22.26 -7.14
CA GLY A 36 -8.94 -21.19 -6.39
C GLY A 36 -9.63 -20.89 -5.05
N ILE A 37 -10.96 -20.80 -5.06
CA ILE A 37 -11.76 -20.61 -3.82
C ILE A 37 -11.60 -21.79 -2.87
N LEU A 38 -11.59 -23.02 -3.38
CA LEU A 38 -11.41 -24.23 -2.58
C LEU A 38 -10.04 -24.23 -1.87
N VAL A 39 -8.97 -23.98 -2.62
CA VAL A 39 -7.60 -23.92 -2.08
C VAL A 39 -7.51 -22.84 -1.01
N LEU A 40 -8.02 -21.65 -1.29
CA LEU A 40 -8.03 -20.54 -0.33
C LEU A 40 -8.81 -20.92 0.95
N THR A 41 -9.96 -21.57 0.80
CA THR A 41 -10.79 -22.00 1.95
C THR A 41 -10.04 -23.02 2.81
N ILE A 42 -9.38 -24.01 2.19
CA ILE A 42 -8.59 -25.01 2.90
C ILE A 42 -7.45 -24.32 3.67
N MET A 43 -6.70 -23.40 3.04
CA MET A 43 -5.63 -22.66 3.70
C MET A 43 -6.13 -21.82 4.89
N ILE A 44 -7.28 -21.16 4.75
CA ILE A 44 -7.86 -20.38 5.86
C ILE A 44 -8.27 -21.29 7.01
N ILE A 45 -8.89 -22.45 6.71
CA ILE A 45 -9.28 -23.41 7.73
C ILE A 45 -8.05 -23.93 8.51
N ASP A 46 -6.99 -24.29 7.82
CA ASP A 46 -5.74 -24.75 8.40
C ASP A 46 -5.14 -23.69 9.34
N ILE A 47 -5.01 -22.45 8.87
CA ILE A 47 -4.55 -21.32 9.68
C ILE A 47 -5.44 -21.08 10.91
N VAL A 48 -6.75 -21.25 10.78
CA VAL A 48 -7.67 -21.07 11.91
C VAL A 48 -7.54 -22.21 12.92
N ILE A 49 -7.40 -23.44 12.48
CA ILE A 49 -7.20 -24.60 13.38
C ILE A 49 -5.91 -24.42 14.19
N ASP A 50 -4.82 -24.07 13.56
CA ASP A 50 -3.52 -23.94 14.22
C ASP A 50 -3.39 -22.67 15.06
N GLY A 51 -3.98 -21.56 14.60
CA GLY A 51 -3.82 -20.25 15.21
C GLY A 51 -4.85 -19.90 16.28
N ALA A 52 -6.10 -20.37 16.17
CA ALA A 52 -7.18 -19.97 17.10
C ALA A 52 -6.89 -20.24 18.57
N PRO A 53 -6.26 -21.38 18.97
CA PRO A 53 -5.93 -21.63 20.37
C PRO A 53 -4.91 -20.64 20.96
N TYR A 54 -4.11 -19.99 20.10
CA TYR A 54 -3.06 -19.04 20.47
C TYR A 54 -3.51 -17.57 20.42
N LEU A 55 -4.77 -17.30 20.10
CA LEU A 55 -5.39 -15.95 20.17
C LEU A 55 -5.69 -15.57 21.63
N THR A 56 -4.66 -15.52 22.46
CA THR A 56 -4.78 -15.14 23.86
C THR A 56 -4.64 -13.63 24.04
N PRO A 57 -5.13 -13.04 25.15
CA PRO A 57 -4.88 -11.62 25.44
C PRO A 57 -3.39 -11.24 25.45
N ASN A 58 -2.52 -12.16 25.84
CA ASN A 58 -1.06 -11.98 25.84
C ASN A 58 -0.51 -11.69 24.44
N LEU A 59 -1.11 -12.25 23.38
CA LEU A 59 -0.72 -11.99 22.00
C LEU A 59 -0.84 -10.50 21.66
N PHE A 60 -1.84 -9.80 22.19
CA PHE A 60 -2.10 -8.39 21.91
C PHE A 60 -1.39 -7.44 22.85
N THR A 61 -1.10 -7.85 24.09
CA THR A 61 -0.50 -6.98 25.12
C THR A 61 1.01 -7.11 25.20
N ASN A 62 1.56 -8.28 24.88
CA ASN A 62 2.99 -8.52 24.98
C ASN A 62 3.71 -8.11 23.70
N ASN A 63 4.96 -7.70 23.88
CA ASN A 63 5.86 -7.45 22.76
C ASN A 63 6.52 -8.73 22.27
N HIS A 64 7.30 -8.63 21.20
CA HIS A 64 8.07 -9.72 20.66
C HIS A 64 9.03 -10.29 21.74
N SER A 65 8.98 -11.59 21.99
CA SER A 65 9.81 -12.30 22.99
C SER A 65 10.51 -13.49 22.33
N ARG A 66 11.57 -13.97 22.96
CA ARG A 66 12.27 -15.23 22.59
C ARG A 66 11.62 -16.46 23.22
N PHE A 67 10.71 -16.26 24.15
CA PHE A 67 9.98 -17.34 24.85
C PHE A 67 8.56 -17.39 24.27
N PRO A 68 8.10 -18.53 23.72
CA PRO A 68 6.78 -18.65 23.09
C PRO A 68 5.62 -18.24 24.02
N GLU A 69 5.70 -18.62 25.28
CA GLU A 69 4.67 -18.34 26.31
C GLU A 69 4.48 -16.83 26.58
N LYS A 70 5.53 -16.02 26.34
CA LYS A 70 5.54 -14.56 26.54
C LYS A 70 5.51 -13.78 25.24
N ALA A 71 5.53 -14.49 24.11
CA ALA A 71 5.56 -13.85 22.80
C ALA A 71 4.21 -13.19 22.49
N GLY A 72 4.26 -11.93 22.08
CA GLY A 72 3.11 -11.16 21.64
C GLY A 72 3.39 -10.44 20.34
N MET A 73 2.37 -9.82 19.81
CA MET A 73 2.40 -9.12 18.50
C MET A 73 2.18 -7.61 18.63
N ASN A 74 2.17 -7.08 19.86
CA ASN A 74 1.89 -5.67 20.12
C ASN A 74 2.82 -4.72 19.33
N SER A 75 4.14 -4.99 19.35
CA SER A 75 5.12 -4.20 18.60
C SER A 75 4.88 -4.24 17.09
N GLY A 76 4.47 -5.38 16.54
CA GLY A 76 4.10 -5.52 15.12
C GLY A 76 2.82 -4.76 14.77
N ILE A 77 1.79 -4.84 15.63
CA ILE A 77 0.51 -4.15 15.42
C ILE A 77 0.71 -2.63 15.44
N VAL A 78 1.32 -2.11 16.50
CA VAL A 78 1.57 -0.66 16.66
C VAL A 78 2.48 -0.14 15.55
N GLY A 79 3.56 -0.86 15.25
CA GLY A 79 4.47 -0.47 14.16
C GLY A 79 3.80 -0.50 12.78
N SER A 80 2.91 -1.47 12.51
CA SER A 80 2.12 -1.48 11.26
C SER A 80 1.17 -0.28 11.17
N ILE A 81 0.46 0.03 12.25
CA ILE A 81 -0.48 1.16 12.29
C ILE A 81 0.28 2.47 12.05
N TYR A 82 1.38 2.70 12.75
CA TYR A 82 2.18 3.92 12.58
C TYR A 82 2.79 4.03 11.19
N ASN A 83 3.32 2.92 10.65
CA ASN A 83 3.89 2.89 9.31
C ASN A 83 2.82 3.21 8.23
N VAL A 84 1.62 2.65 8.36
CA VAL A 84 0.51 2.91 7.44
C VAL A 84 -0.01 4.34 7.56
N LEU A 85 -0.09 4.89 8.77
CA LEU A 85 -0.47 6.29 8.99
C LEU A 85 0.54 7.26 8.36
N LEU A 86 1.84 7.02 8.54
CA LEU A 86 2.89 7.82 7.89
C LEU A 86 2.82 7.68 6.36
N THR A 87 2.64 6.47 5.87
CA THR A 87 2.44 6.22 4.44
C THR A 87 1.25 7.01 3.89
N ALA A 88 0.13 6.98 4.57
CA ALA A 88 -1.08 7.72 4.19
C ALA A 88 -0.85 9.24 4.20
N LEU A 89 -0.18 9.74 5.23
CA LEU A 89 0.11 11.17 5.41
C LEU A 89 0.91 11.76 4.25
N PHE A 90 1.90 11.01 3.72
CA PHE A 90 2.71 11.46 2.60
C PHE A 90 2.10 11.11 1.24
N CYS A 91 1.58 9.88 1.09
CA CYS A 91 1.13 9.38 -0.20
C CYS A 91 -0.18 10.02 -0.68
N PHE A 92 -1.17 10.22 0.21
CA PHE A 92 -2.49 10.67 -0.25
C PHE A 92 -2.49 12.13 -0.70
N PRO A 93 -1.96 13.10 0.05
CA PRO A 93 -1.93 14.48 -0.43
C PRO A 93 -1.15 14.62 -1.74
N LEU A 94 0.02 13.98 -1.84
CA LEU A 94 0.84 14.04 -3.04
C LEU A 94 0.19 13.33 -4.22
N GLY A 95 -0.37 12.15 -4.02
CA GLY A 95 -1.02 11.37 -5.07
C GLY A 95 -2.27 12.03 -5.62
N ILE A 96 -3.14 12.57 -4.76
CA ILE A 96 -4.36 13.28 -5.17
C ILE A 96 -3.98 14.58 -5.87
N ALA A 97 -3.02 15.36 -5.34
CA ALA A 97 -2.57 16.60 -5.96
C ALA A 97 -1.98 16.35 -7.37
N ALA A 98 -1.16 15.31 -7.52
CA ALA A 98 -0.61 14.89 -8.80
C ALA A 98 -1.73 14.46 -9.78
N ALA A 99 -2.73 13.73 -9.32
CA ALA A 99 -3.87 13.31 -10.13
C ALA A 99 -4.69 14.50 -10.62
N ILE A 100 -4.99 15.46 -9.73
CA ILE A 100 -5.70 16.70 -10.09
C ILE A 100 -4.89 17.49 -11.13
N TYR A 101 -3.58 17.64 -10.90
CA TYR A 101 -2.73 18.36 -11.85
C TYR A 101 -2.74 17.70 -13.23
N LEU A 102 -2.56 16.38 -13.30
CA LEU A 102 -2.47 15.63 -14.55
C LEU A 102 -3.79 15.59 -15.34
N GLU A 103 -4.94 15.53 -14.65
CA GLU A 103 -6.25 15.48 -15.35
C GLU A 103 -6.84 16.85 -15.62
N GLU A 104 -6.65 17.81 -14.74
CA GLU A 104 -7.32 19.09 -14.84
C GLU A 104 -6.41 20.23 -15.31
N TYR A 105 -5.11 20.22 -15.04
CA TYR A 105 -4.20 21.32 -15.38
C TYR A 105 -3.21 21.01 -16.49
N ALA A 106 -2.72 19.78 -16.58
CA ALA A 106 -1.66 19.45 -17.51
C ALA A 106 -2.08 19.64 -18.97
N PRO A 107 -1.27 20.32 -19.78
CA PRO A 107 -1.54 20.43 -21.22
C PRO A 107 -1.33 19.06 -21.89
N LYS A 108 -2.05 18.81 -22.98
CA LYS A 108 -1.81 17.64 -23.84
C LYS A 108 -0.46 17.85 -24.57
N SER A 109 0.62 17.33 -24.02
CA SER A 109 1.98 17.49 -24.52
C SER A 109 2.78 16.19 -24.40
N LYS A 110 3.87 16.08 -25.17
CA LYS A 110 4.80 14.94 -25.09
C LYS A 110 5.39 14.73 -23.69
N LEU A 111 5.57 15.81 -22.92
CA LEU A 111 6.05 15.75 -21.54
C LEU A 111 5.00 15.10 -20.63
N THR A 112 3.73 15.50 -20.78
CA THR A 112 2.63 14.89 -20.00
C THR A 112 2.47 13.41 -20.34
N ASP A 113 2.58 13.04 -21.61
CA ASP A 113 2.54 11.63 -22.03
C ASP A 113 3.72 10.84 -21.45
N PHE A 114 4.91 11.41 -21.46
CA PHE A 114 6.10 10.80 -20.85
C PHE A 114 5.89 10.57 -19.35
N ILE A 115 5.37 11.56 -18.61
CA ILE A 115 5.07 11.43 -17.18
C ILE A 115 4.05 10.31 -16.96
N ASN A 116 2.98 10.25 -17.75
CA ASN A 116 1.93 9.24 -17.65
C ASN A 116 2.47 7.82 -17.86
N ILE A 117 3.31 7.63 -18.89
CA ILE A 117 3.96 6.35 -19.18
C ILE A 117 4.85 5.93 -17.99
N ASN A 118 5.62 6.86 -17.42
CA ASN A 118 6.47 6.56 -16.29
C ASN A 118 5.67 6.19 -15.03
N ILE A 119 4.58 6.89 -14.70
CA ILE A 119 3.72 6.55 -13.56
C ILE A 119 3.16 5.14 -13.73
N ASN A 120 2.68 4.78 -14.94
CA ASN A 120 2.17 3.45 -15.21
C ASN A 120 3.26 2.37 -15.11
N ASN A 121 4.46 2.65 -15.60
CA ASN A 121 5.59 1.74 -15.51
C ASN A 121 6.04 1.55 -14.05
N LEU A 122 6.07 2.62 -13.24
CA LEU A 122 6.39 2.55 -11.82
C LEU A 122 5.43 1.65 -11.05
N ALA A 123 4.13 1.66 -11.38
CA ALA A 123 3.16 0.75 -10.75
C ALA A 123 3.48 -0.74 -10.97
N GLY A 124 4.22 -1.07 -12.04
CA GLY A 124 4.66 -2.44 -12.37
C GLY A 124 6.04 -2.82 -11.81
N VAL A 125 6.77 -1.92 -11.16
CA VAL A 125 8.10 -2.21 -10.59
C VAL A 125 7.97 -3.16 -9.39
N PRO A 126 8.81 -4.21 -9.29
CA PRO A 126 8.82 -5.10 -8.13
C PRO A 126 9.03 -4.33 -6.82
N SER A 127 8.27 -4.67 -5.78
CA SER A 127 8.27 -3.95 -4.50
C SER A 127 9.64 -3.93 -3.80
N ILE A 128 10.46 -4.96 -4.04
CA ILE A 128 11.82 -5.06 -3.51
C ILE A 128 12.73 -3.91 -4.00
N VAL A 129 12.52 -3.45 -5.24
CA VAL A 129 13.28 -2.32 -5.82
C VAL A 129 12.99 -1.03 -5.07
N TYR A 130 11.74 -0.82 -4.68
CA TYR A 130 11.35 0.32 -3.83
C TYR A 130 12.00 0.26 -2.46
N GLY A 131 12.18 -0.95 -1.89
CA GLY A 131 12.93 -1.14 -0.65
C GLY A 131 14.40 -0.72 -0.77
N MET A 132 15.08 -1.12 -1.85
CA MET A 132 16.45 -0.69 -2.14
C MET A 132 16.55 0.81 -2.37
N LEU A 133 15.60 1.37 -3.13
CA LEU A 133 15.52 2.81 -3.36
C LEU A 133 15.29 3.56 -2.04
N GLY A 134 14.36 3.10 -1.21
CA GLY A 134 14.05 3.68 0.10
C GLY A 134 15.26 3.66 1.05
N LEU A 135 15.99 2.55 1.10
CA LEU A 135 17.22 2.46 1.89
C LEU A 135 18.28 3.46 1.39
N THR A 136 18.43 3.60 0.08
CA THR A 136 19.44 4.49 -0.52
C THR A 136 19.05 5.95 -0.37
N VAL A 137 17.78 6.29 -0.66
CA VAL A 137 17.29 7.68 -0.66
C VAL A 137 17.04 8.18 0.76
N PHE A 138 16.27 7.44 1.56
CA PHE A 138 15.85 7.88 2.90
C PHE A 138 16.77 7.35 3.99
N GLY A 139 17.08 6.06 3.95
CA GLY A 139 17.91 5.44 4.97
C GLY A 139 19.34 5.92 4.99
N ARG A 140 19.95 6.12 3.83
CA ARG A 140 21.35 6.52 3.67
C ARG A 140 21.55 7.90 3.03
N MET A 141 20.49 8.50 2.48
CA MET A 141 20.54 9.77 1.74
C MET A 141 21.68 9.80 0.72
N PHE A 142 21.80 8.75 -0.12
CA PHE A 142 22.87 8.54 -1.12
C PHE A 142 24.30 8.57 -0.54
N GLY A 143 24.46 8.36 0.78
CA GLY A 143 25.75 8.46 1.44
C GLY A 143 26.26 9.91 1.62
N LEU A 144 25.44 10.92 1.38
CA LEU A 144 25.81 12.33 1.51
C LEU A 144 26.27 12.69 2.94
N PHE A 145 25.73 11.99 3.95
CA PHE A 145 26.06 12.16 5.37
C PHE A 145 26.92 11.01 5.92
N ALA A 146 27.59 10.25 5.04
CA ALA A 146 28.57 9.25 5.49
C ALA A 146 29.81 9.95 6.07
N PRO A 147 30.53 9.33 7.04
CA PRO A 147 31.71 9.93 7.66
C PRO A 147 32.77 10.39 6.65
N ASP A 148 32.89 9.65 5.54
CA ASP A 148 33.85 9.94 4.46
C ASP A 148 33.30 10.81 3.33
N SER A 149 32.04 11.31 3.47
CA SER A 149 31.40 12.09 2.41
C SER A 149 31.98 13.50 2.28
N ALA A 150 31.95 14.04 1.07
CA ALA A 150 32.41 15.41 0.79
C ALA A 150 31.64 16.46 1.61
N LEU A 151 30.35 16.24 1.91
CA LEU A 151 29.55 17.13 2.76
C LEU A 151 29.99 17.06 4.23
N ALA A 152 30.25 15.85 4.76
CA ALA A 152 30.73 15.69 6.12
C ALA A 152 32.07 16.40 6.33
N GLN A 153 32.98 16.29 5.36
CA GLN A 153 34.26 16.97 5.37
C GLN A 153 34.12 18.50 5.22
N PHE A 154 33.23 18.97 4.32
CA PHE A 154 33.03 20.40 4.09
C PHE A 154 32.44 21.13 5.31
N PHE A 155 31.48 20.48 6.01
CA PHE A 155 30.85 21.05 7.19
C PHE A 155 31.53 20.68 8.52
N ASN A 156 32.63 19.92 8.47
CA ASN A 156 33.41 19.48 9.66
C ASN A 156 32.53 18.72 10.66
N LEU A 157 31.65 17.84 10.15
CA LEU A 157 30.65 17.14 10.93
C LEU A 157 31.29 15.94 11.63
N SER A 158 31.32 15.94 12.95
CA SER A 158 31.70 14.77 13.75
C SER A 158 30.54 13.78 13.79
N ILE A 159 30.59 12.79 12.89
CA ILE A 159 29.59 11.71 12.84
C ILE A 159 30.09 10.57 13.72
N GLU A 160 29.51 10.39 14.89
CA GLU A 160 29.81 9.23 15.74
C GLU A 160 29.35 7.94 15.05
N SER A 161 30.31 7.06 14.75
CA SER A 161 30.03 5.73 14.21
C SER A 161 29.41 4.86 15.30
N GLY A 162 28.13 4.54 15.17
CA GLY A 162 27.51 3.48 15.99
C GLY A 162 26.12 3.74 16.55
N SER A 163 25.70 4.97 16.60
CA SER A 163 24.28 5.31 16.85
C SER A 163 23.60 5.76 15.54
N VAL A 164 22.29 5.89 15.51
CA VAL A 164 21.54 6.60 14.46
C VAL A 164 21.93 8.10 14.57
N GLY A 165 23.24 8.38 14.43
CA GLY A 165 23.88 9.67 14.62
C GLY A 165 23.99 10.37 13.28
N GLY A 166 22.90 11.00 12.88
CA GLY A 166 22.88 11.99 11.84
C GLY A 166 22.89 13.38 12.47
N LEU A 167 23.04 14.40 11.63
CA LEU A 167 22.86 15.79 12.02
C LEU A 167 21.51 15.99 12.71
N GLN A 168 21.56 16.44 13.95
CA GLN A 168 20.36 16.84 14.69
C GLN A 168 20.14 18.34 14.45
N PHE A 169 19.10 18.68 13.71
CA PHE A 169 18.67 20.05 13.54
C PHE A 169 17.50 20.35 14.46
N ASN A 170 17.67 21.29 15.40
CA ASN A 170 16.55 21.85 16.17
C ASN A 170 15.88 22.91 15.31
N LEU A 171 14.74 22.59 14.69
CA LEU A 171 13.98 23.54 13.91
C LEU A 171 13.24 24.51 14.86
N PHE A 172 13.53 25.82 14.73
CA PHE A 172 12.92 26.89 15.55
C PHE A 172 13.16 26.80 17.08
N GLY A 173 14.21 26.09 17.55
CA GLY A 173 14.51 26.00 18.98
C GLY A 173 13.51 25.15 19.77
N LEU A 174 12.64 24.41 19.10
CA LEU A 174 11.70 23.47 19.72
C LEU A 174 12.37 22.11 19.83
N GLU A 175 12.65 21.64 21.04
CA GLU A 175 13.22 20.31 21.31
C GLU A 175 12.36 19.16 20.72
N ALA A 176 11.08 19.43 20.49
CA ALA A 176 10.14 18.46 19.90
C ALA A 176 10.31 18.25 18.38
N LEU A 177 11.06 19.07 17.66
CA LEU A 177 11.27 19.01 16.21
C LEU A 177 12.72 18.74 15.85
N GLN A 178 13.29 17.66 16.38
CA GLN A 178 14.62 17.19 16.00
C GLN A 178 14.56 16.42 14.70
N ILE A 179 15.22 16.91 13.66
CA ILE A 179 15.37 16.19 12.39
C ILE A 179 16.70 15.46 12.41
N HIS A 180 16.65 14.13 12.31
CA HIS A 180 17.82 13.27 12.22
C HIS A 180 18.12 12.97 10.74
N LEU A 181 19.29 13.36 10.25
CA LEU A 181 19.75 13.06 8.90
C LEU A 181 21.07 12.27 8.93
N PRO A 182 21.19 11.13 8.23
CA PRO A 182 20.18 10.44 7.44
C PRO A 182 19.10 9.81 8.33
N PHE A 183 17.91 9.51 7.76
CA PHE A 183 16.80 8.96 8.54
C PHE A 183 17.07 7.56 9.11
N GLY A 184 18.11 6.88 8.61
CA GLY A 184 18.48 5.55 9.06
C GLY A 184 17.40 4.49 8.80
N ARG A 185 17.38 3.46 9.64
CA ARG A 185 16.37 2.40 9.60
C ARG A 185 15.23 2.73 10.56
N SER A 186 14.58 3.84 10.34
CA SER A 186 13.54 4.39 11.20
C SER A 186 12.14 4.14 10.65
N LEU A 187 11.15 4.33 11.50
CA LEU A 187 9.75 4.26 11.14
C LEU A 187 9.39 5.29 10.05
N LEU A 188 9.99 6.49 10.11
CA LEU A 188 9.79 7.53 9.08
C LEU A 188 10.33 7.08 7.71
N ALA A 189 11.54 6.53 7.66
CA ALA A 189 12.12 6.01 6.41
C ALA A 189 11.28 4.86 5.84
N GLY A 190 10.71 4.01 6.71
CA GLY A 190 9.75 2.97 6.34
C GLY A 190 8.49 3.53 5.71
N GLY A 191 7.85 4.50 6.36
CA GLY A 191 6.64 5.16 5.87
C GLY A 191 6.86 5.89 4.54
N LEU A 192 7.98 6.58 4.36
CA LEU A 192 8.35 7.22 3.09
C LEU A 192 8.61 6.21 1.97
N THR A 193 9.30 5.10 2.28
CA THR A 193 9.54 4.02 1.32
C THR A 193 8.22 3.39 0.85
N MET A 194 7.32 3.11 1.78
CA MET A 194 5.98 2.60 1.47
C MET A 194 5.16 3.62 0.69
N SER A 195 5.31 4.92 0.99
CA SER A 195 4.65 5.99 0.24
C SER A 195 5.08 6.00 -1.22
N LEU A 196 6.38 5.87 -1.52
CA LEU A 196 6.87 5.77 -2.89
C LEU A 196 6.30 4.56 -3.64
N LEU A 197 6.20 3.41 -2.98
CA LEU A 197 5.67 2.19 -3.57
C LEU A 197 4.19 2.32 -3.95
N ILE A 198 3.40 2.98 -3.11
CA ILE A 198 1.95 3.07 -3.26
C ILE A 198 1.53 4.27 -4.10
N LEU A 199 2.37 5.31 -4.15
CA LEU A 199 2.08 6.57 -4.84
C LEU A 199 1.58 6.40 -6.28
N PRO A 200 2.18 5.57 -7.15
CA PRO A 200 1.67 5.36 -8.51
C PRO A 200 0.24 4.82 -8.52
N THR A 201 -0.08 3.88 -7.63
CA THR A 201 -1.43 3.29 -7.53
C THR A 201 -2.46 4.34 -7.12
N VAL A 202 -2.14 5.20 -6.13
CA VAL A 202 -3.02 6.29 -5.69
C VAL A 202 -3.19 7.33 -6.79
N ILE A 203 -2.13 7.69 -7.52
CA ILE A 203 -2.23 8.63 -8.64
C ILE A 203 -3.16 8.07 -9.72
N ILE A 204 -2.94 6.82 -10.17
CA ILE A 204 -3.72 6.21 -11.25
C ILE A 204 -5.19 6.11 -10.87
N SER A 205 -5.50 5.56 -9.69
CA SER A 205 -6.88 5.40 -9.25
C SER A 205 -7.60 6.76 -9.03
N SER A 206 -6.90 7.75 -8.50
CA SER A 206 -7.45 9.10 -8.34
C SER A 206 -7.70 9.77 -9.67
N ARG A 207 -6.81 9.60 -10.66
CA ARG A 207 -7.01 10.11 -12.02
C ARG A 207 -8.23 9.49 -12.69
N GLU A 208 -8.38 8.17 -12.59
CA GLU A 208 -9.54 7.47 -13.14
C GLU A 208 -10.84 7.96 -12.50
N ALA A 209 -10.85 8.18 -11.20
CA ALA A 209 -12.00 8.74 -10.48
C ALA A 209 -12.32 10.19 -10.94
N ILE A 210 -11.33 11.04 -11.14
CA ILE A 210 -11.51 12.40 -11.65
C ILE A 210 -12.00 12.37 -13.11
N ARG A 211 -11.43 11.50 -13.92
CA ARG A 211 -11.80 11.34 -15.34
C ARG A 211 -13.23 10.84 -15.52
N SER A 212 -13.75 10.04 -14.58
CA SER A 212 -15.13 9.53 -14.65
C SER A 212 -16.20 10.61 -14.48
N VAL A 213 -15.85 11.80 -13.98
CA VAL A 213 -16.77 12.93 -13.85
C VAL A 213 -17.19 13.45 -15.24
N PRO A 214 -18.49 13.55 -15.56
CA PRO A 214 -18.95 14.01 -16.87
C PRO A 214 -18.49 15.43 -17.22
N ASN A 215 -18.14 15.66 -18.49
CA ASN A 215 -17.70 16.98 -18.95
C ASN A 215 -18.80 18.05 -18.83
N SER A 216 -20.08 17.65 -18.92
CA SER A 216 -21.22 18.55 -18.74
C SER A 216 -21.19 19.29 -17.39
N ILE A 217 -20.71 18.66 -16.33
CA ILE A 217 -20.56 19.30 -15.01
C ILE A 217 -19.49 20.40 -15.06
N ARG A 218 -18.39 20.14 -15.76
CA ARG A 218 -17.31 21.12 -15.94
C ARG A 218 -17.80 22.34 -16.80
N GLU A 219 -18.47 22.05 -17.90
CA GLU A 219 -19.03 23.07 -18.80
C GLU A 219 -20.07 23.90 -18.10
N ALA A 220 -20.98 23.31 -17.32
CA ALA A 220 -21.97 24.03 -16.53
C ALA A 220 -21.32 24.97 -15.51
N ALA A 221 -20.29 24.55 -14.81
CA ALA A 221 -19.56 25.39 -13.87
C ALA A 221 -18.87 26.58 -14.56
N TYR A 222 -18.27 26.37 -15.74
CA TYR A 222 -17.67 27.44 -16.53
C TYR A 222 -18.75 28.40 -17.10
N GLY A 223 -19.91 27.87 -17.51
CA GLY A 223 -21.05 28.68 -17.95
C GLY A 223 -21.59 29.65 -16.88
N LEU A 224 -21.43 29.30 -15.61
CA LEU A 224 -21.73 30.14 -14.46
C LEU A 224 -20.57 31.07 -14.03
N GLY A 225 -19.48 31.12 -14.81
CA GLY A 225 -18.33 31.99 -14.55
C GLY A 225 -17.37 31.48 -13.48
N ALA A 226 -17.41 30.17 -13.11
CA ALA A 226 -16.47 29.60 -12.16
C ALA A 226 -15.04 29.58 -12.71
N THR A 227 -14.07 29.92 -11.87
CA THR A 227 -12.66 29.69 -12.18
C THR A 227 -12.34 28.19 -12.19
N ARG A 228 -11.22 27.79 -12.80
CA ARG A 228 -10.81 26.38 -12.88
C ARG A 228 -10.71 25.72 -11.49
N TRP A 229 -10.09 26.40 -10.53
CA TRP A 229 -10.00 25.91 -9.15
C TRP A 229 -11.36 25.81 -8.45
N GLN A 230 -12.23 26.79 -8.64
CA GLN A 230 -13.59 26.73 -8.11
C GLN A 230 -14.35 25.52 -8.67
N MET A 231 -14.33 25.29 -9.98
CA MET A 231 -14.95 24.14 -10.63
C MET A 231 -14.40 22.83 -10.06
N ILE A 232 -13.06 22.69 -9.92
CA ILE A 232 -12.44 21.48 -9.36
C ILE A 232 -12.90 21.25 -7.93
N ARG A 233 -12.76 22.26 -7.06
CA ARG A 233 -13.02 22.12 -5.63
C ARG A 233 -14.50 21.88 -5.31
N THR A 234 -15.43 22.52 -6.04
CA THR A 234 -16.86 22.50 -5.71
C THR A 234 -17.64 21.45 -6.48
N GLN A 235 -17.16 21.01 -7.65
CA GLN A 235 -17.89 20.09 -8.52
C GLN A 235 -17.12 18.78 -8.72
N VAL A 236 -15.89 18.84 -9.26
CA VAL A 236 -15.16 17.64 -9.67
C VAL A 236 -14.73 16.81 -8.47
N LEU A 237 -14.08 17.42 -7.45
CA LEU A 237 -13.60 16.69 -6.27
C LEU A 237 -14.73 16.03 -5.48
N PRO A 238 -15.84 16.69 -5.14
CA PRO A 238 -16.92 16.03 -4.41
C PRO A 238 -17.53 14.85 -5.16
N VAL A 239 -17.67 14.94 -6.49
CA VAL A 239 -18.22 13.86 -7.33
C VAL A 239 -17.23 12.70 -7.47
N SER A 240 -15.92 12.98 -7.63
CA SER A 240 -14.87 11.95 -7.76
C SER A 240 -14.43 11.35 -6.43
N PHE A 241 -14.74 11.98 -5.30
CA PHE A 241 -14.25 11.61 -3.98
C PHE A 241 -14.53 10.15 -3.58
N PRO A 242 -15.71 9.56 -3.83
CA PRO A 242 -15.95 8.14 -3.55
C PRO A 242 -15.05 7.20 -4.35
N GLY A 243 -14.75 7.56 -5.60
CA GLY A 243 -13.82 6.82 -6.45
C GLY A 243 -12.37 6.92 -5.95
N ILE A 244 -11.94 8.12 -5.58
CA ILE A 244 -10.61 8.36 -4.97
C ILE A 244 -10.47 7.56 -3.68
N LEU A 245 -11.48 7.59 -2.79
CA LEU A 245 -11.47 6.81 -1.55
C LEU A 245 -11.37 5.31 -1.82
N THR A 246 -12.03 4.80 -2.85
CA THR A 246 -11.92 3.38 -3.22
C THR A 246 -10.48 3.01 -3.59
N GLY A 247 -9.80 3.83 -4.39
CA GLY A 247 -8.40 3.64 -4.74
C GLY A 247 -7.47 3.70 -3.52
N ILE A 248 -7.72 4.63 -2.61
CA ILE A 248 -6.99 4.76 -1.34
C ILE A 248 -7.15 3.50 -0.48
N ILE A 249 -8.38 2.99 -0.33
CA ILE A 249 -8.66 1.78 0.47
C ILE A 249 -7.88 0.58 -0.07
N LEU A 250 -7.88 0.39 -1.38
CA LEU A 250 -7.13 -0.70 -2.03
C LEU A 250 -5.62 -0.53 -1.84
N ALA A 251 -5.12 0.70 -1.98
CA ALA A 251 -3.71 1.02 -1.78
C ALA A 251 -3.26 0.76 -0.33
N MET A 252 -4.08 1.13 0.66
CA MET A 252 -3.80 0.89 2.08
C MET A 252 -3.83 -0.59 2.44
N GLY A 253 -4.80 -1.35 1.90
CA GLY A 253 -4.83 -2.81 2.08
C GLY A 253 -3.54 -3.46 1.57
N ARG A 254 -3.03 -3.02 0.42
CA ARG A 254 -1.74 -3.46 -0.10
C ARG A 254 -0.59 -3.06 0.83
N ALA A 255 -0.56 -1.82 1.32
CA ALA A 255 0.48 -1.33 2.22
C ALA A 255 0.63 -2.15 3.49
N LEU A 256 -0.49 -2.55 4.10
CA LEU A 256 -0.48 -3.38 5.32
C LEU A 256 0.15 -4.77 5.10
N GLY A 257 -0.04 -5.36 3.93
CA GLY A 257 0.47 -6.70 3.61
C GLY A 257 1.89 -6.74 3.06
N GLU A 258 2.46 -5.59 2.69
CA GLU A 258 3.79 -5.55 2.06
C GLU A 258 4.91 -5.78 3.08
N THR A 259 5.77 -6.74 2.76
CA THR A 259 6.89 -7.16 3.62
C THR A 259 8.24 -6.84 2.99
N ALA A 260 8.41 -7.14 1.70
CA ALA A 260 9.69 -7.12 1.00
C ALA A 260 10.41 -5.75 1.04
N PRO A 261 9.78 -4.61 0.74
CA PRO A 261 10.46 -3.32 0.76
C PRO A 261 10.89 -2.92 2.17
N LEU A 262 10.13 -3.29 3.19
CA LEU A 262 10.45 -2.97 4.58
C LEU A 262 11.62 -3.79 5.11
N ILE A 263 11.73 -5.06 4.75
CA ILE A 263 12.88 -5.91 5.10
C ILE A 263 14.15 -5.33 4.48
N ILE A 264 14.12 -4.98 3.20
CA ILE A 264 15.29 -4.40 2.50
C ILE A 264 15.68 -3.04 3.09
N MET A 265 14.71 -2.19 3.37
CA MET A 265 14.94 -0.90 4.03
C MET A 265 15.53 -1.09 5.43
N GLY A 266 15.30 -2.24 6.05
CA GLY A 266 15.91 -2.67 7.29
C GLY A 266 15.02 -2.53 8.51
N ALA A 267 13.71 -2.68 8.33
CA ALA A 267 12.83 -2.94 9.46
C ALA A 267 13.30 -4.21 10.20
N PHE A 268 13.23 -4.18 11.51
CA PHE A 268 13.85 -5.21 12.34
C PHE A 268 12.92 -6.42 12.49
N MET A 269 13.49 -7.62 12.36
CA MET A 269 12.76 -8.86 12.59
C MET A 269 12.40 -9.07 14.07
N TYR A 270 13.23 -8.55 14.98
CA TYR A 270 13.01 -8.67 16.43
C TYR A 270 13.01 -7.28 17.07
N VAL A 271 11.85 -6.84 17.55
CA VAL A 271 11.68 -5.56 18.27
C VAL A 271 10.86 -5.81 19.54
N PRO A 272 11.50 -5.84 20.70
CA PRO A 272 10.82 -6.11 21.99
C PRO A 272 10.24 -4.85 22.65
N PHE A 273 10.21 -3.70 21.96
CA PHE A 273 9.72 -2.41 22.46
C PHE A 273 8.74 -1.79 21.47
N LEU A 274 8.00 -0.79 21.91
CA LEU A 274 7.13 0.02 21.06
C LEU A 274 7.90 1.24 20.57
N PRO A 275 7.66 1.68 19.30
CA PRO A 275 8.23 2.94 18.83
C PRO A 275 7.56 4.12 19.55
N GLU A 276 8.33 4.96 20.20
CA GLU A 276 7.88 6.18 20.86
C GLU A 276 7.95 7.40 19.93
N ASN A 277 8.91 7.36 18.98
CA ASN A 277 9.16 8.42 18.03
C ASN A 277 9.21 7.90 16.59
N VAL A 278 9.04 8.81 15.63
CA VAL A 278 9.14 8.49 14.19
C VAL A 278 10.54 8.07 13.75
N TRP A 279 11.54 8.34 14.58
CA TRP A 279 12.96 7.99 14.35
C TRP A 279 13.33 6.61 14.89
N ASP A 280 12.45 5.98 15.67
CA ASP A 280 12.73 4.72 16.31
C ASP A 280 12.73 3.56 15.33
N LYS A 281 13.42 2.52 15.74
CA LYS A 281 13.39 1.21 15.09
C LYS A 281 12.00 0.62 15.24
N PHE A 282 11.53 -0.06 14.21
CA PHE A 282 10.18 -0.63 14.18
C PHE A 282 10.18 -2.00 13.54
N THR A 283 9.11 -2.72 13.76
CA THR A 283 8.71 -3.90 13.01
C THR A 283 7.26 -3.74 12.55
N THR A 284 6.79 -4.63 11.69
CA THR A 284 5.40 -4.66 11.26
C THR A 284 4.86 -6.08 11.40
N MET A 285 3.53 -6.23 11.42
CA MET A 285 2.90 -7.55 11.51
C MET A 285 3.44 -8.55 10.47
N PRO A 286 3.50 -8.20 9.16
CA PRO A 286 4.03 -9.14 8.17
C PRO A 286 5.48 -9.54 8.41
N ILE A 287 6.33 -8.63 8.88
CA ILE A 287 7.75 -8.92 9.18
C ILE A 287 7.85 -9.82 10.41
N GLN A 288 7.05 -9.57 11.43
CA GLN A 288 7.03 -10.39 12.63
C GLN A 288 6.53 -11.81 12.34
N ILE A 289 5.47 -11.95 11.53
CA ILE A 289 4.97 -13.25 11.05
C ILE A 289 6.07 -13.96 10.26
N TYR A 290 6.73 -13.27 9.33
CA TYR A 290 7.84 -13.83 8.57
C TYR A 290 8.97 -14.31 9.48
N ASN A 291 9.32 -13.54 10.50
CA ASN A 291 10.31 -13.96 11.50
C ASN A 291 9.86 -15.25 12.23
N TRP A 292 8.63 -15.31 12.70
CA TRP A 292 8.11 -16.49 13.40
C TRP A 292 8.14 -17.75 12.52
N ILE A 293 7.73 -17.63 11.25
CA ILE A 293 7.76 -18.76 10.29
C ILE A 293 9.19 -19.30 10.08
N THR A 294 10.21 -18.46 10.21
CA THR A 294 11.61 -18.86 10.01
C THR A 294 12.27 -19.47 11.25
N LEU A 295 11.61 -19.41 12.42
CA LEU A 295 12.13 -20.02 13.65
C LEU A 295 11.90 -21.53 13.64
N PRO A 296 12.84 -22.32 14.23
CA PRO A 296 12.75 -23.79 14.21
C PRO A 296 11.73 -24.38 15.18
N GLN A 297 11.21 -23.59 16.14
CA GLN A 297 10.28 -24.09 17.16
C GLN A 297 8.85 -24.14 16.59
N PRO A 298 8.13 -25.29 16.71
CA PRO A 298 6.75 -25.44 16.23
C PRO A 298 5.77 -24.42 16.82
N GLU A 299 5.99 -23.99 18.06
CA GLU A 299 5.17 -22.98 18.72
C GLU A 299 5.19 -21.64 17.99
N TYR A 300 6.32 -21.29 17.34
CA TYR A 300 6.44 -20.08 16.54
C TYR A 300 6.00 -20.29 15.10
N ASN A 301 6.61 -21.28 14.41
CA ASN A 301 6.46 -21.39 12.96
C ASN A 301 5.09 -21.90 12.51
N VAL A 302 4.38 -22.65 13.37
CA VAL A 302 3.03 -23.12 13.09
C VAL A 302 2.02 -22.26 13.85
N HIS A 303 2.04 -22.28 15.17
CA HIS A 303 0.94 -21.78 15.98
C HIS A 303 0.92 -20.24 16.09
N LEU A 304 2.01 -19.62 16.55
CA LEU A 304 2.06 -18.15 16.70
C LEU A 304 2.04 -17.46 15.34
N ALA A 305 2.67 -18.03 14.31
CA ALA A 305 2.59 -17.51 12.97
C ALA A 305 1.16 -17.55 12.43
N ALA A 306 0.44 -18.66 12.61
CA ALA A 306 -0.96 -18.78 12.22
C ALA A 306 -1.85 -17.79 13.00
N ALA A 307 -1.66 -17.64 14.31
CA ALA A 307 -2.36 -16.64 15.11
C ALA A 307 -2.07 -15.21 14.61
N GLY A 308 -0.80 -14.92 14.28
CA GLY A 308 -0.41 -13.63 13.68
C GLY A 308 -1.08 -13.35 12.35
N ILE A 309 -1.21 -14.36 11.48
CA ILE A 309 -1.92 -14.23 10.20
C ILE A 309 -3.41 -13.92 10.44
N ILE A 310 -4.06 -14.58 11.42
CA ILE A 310 -5.46 -14.29 11.76
C ILE A 310 -5.61 -12.83 12.22
N VAL A 311 -4.72 -12.35 13.08
CA VAL A 311 -4.71 -10.96 13.55
C VAL A 311 -4.50 -9.98 12.38
N LEU A 312 -3.54 -10.26 11.49
CA LEU A 312 -3.29 -9.45 10.30
C LEU A 312 -4.53 -9.37 9.39
N LEU A 313 -5.17 -10.51 9.12
CA LEU A 313 -6.40 -10.57 8.35
C LEU A 313 -7.54 -9.80 9.03
N ALA A 314 -7.70 -9.93 10.34
CA ALA A 314 -8.72 -9.20 11.09
C ALA A 314 -8.48 -7.68 11.03
N VAL A 315 -7.25 -7.21 11.19
CA VAL A 315 -6.88 -5.79 11.07
C VAL A 315 -7.13 -5.28 9.65
N LEU A 316 -6.71 -6.04 8.62
CA LEU A 316 -6.88 -5.67 7.22
C LEU A 316 -8.36 -5.59 6.84
N LEU A 317 -9.15 -6.58 7.20
CA LEU A 317 -10.59 -6.61 6.93
C LEU A 317 -11.33 -5.53 7.73
N GLY A 318 -10.95 -5.32 9.00
CA GLY A 318 -11.52 -4.27 9.86
C GLY A 318 -11.25 -2.88 9.30
N MET A 319 -10.02 -2.61 8.90
CA MET A 319 -9.64 -1.33 8.29
C MET A 319 -10.35 -1.12 6.94
N SER A 320 -10.38 -2.14 6.09
CA SER A 320 -11.09 -2.08 4.80
C SER A 320 -12.59 -1.88 4.99
N GLY A 321 -13.19 -2.60 5.95
CA GLY A 321 -14.60 -2.46 6.29
C GLY A 321 -14.95 -1.07 6.82
N LEU A 322 -14.13 -0.51 7.72
CA LEU A 322 -14.28 0.85 8.23
C LEU A 322 -14.17 1.88 7.09
N ALA A 323 -13.18 1.73 6.23
CA ALA A 323 -12.96 2.62 5.10
C ALA A 323 -14.13 2.57 4.09
N ILE A 324 -14.68 1.37 3.79
CA ILE A 324 -15.87 1.20 2.95
C ILE A 324 -17.10 1.85 3.62
N TYR A 325 -17.26 1.68 4.92
CA TYR A 325 -18.35 2.30 5.67
C TYR A 325 -18.27 3.85 5.59
N LEU A 326 -17.09 4.42 5.82
CA LEU A 326 -16.85 5.86 5.71
C LEU A 326 -17.11 6.36 4.28
N ARG A 327 -16.63 5.65 3.27
CA ARG A 327 -16.91 5.96 1.86
C ARG A 327 -18.40 6.03 1.59
N ASN A 328 -19.16 5.00 2.01
CA ASN A 328 -20.60 4.95 1.75
C ASN A 328 -21.37 6.07 2.47
N LYS A 329 -20.89 6.49 3.66
CA LYS A 329 -21.48 7.62 4.40
C LYS A 329 -21.19 8.97 3.76
N LEU A 330 -20.01 9.11 3.14
CA LEU A 330 -19.58 10.35 2.47
C LEU A 330 -20.02 10.44 0.99
N GLN A 331 -20.59 9.37 0.47
CA GLN A 331 -21.08 9.32 -0.91
C GLN A 331 -22.32 10.22 -1.05
N VAL A 332 -22.19 11.29 -1.83
CA VAL A 332 -23.35 12.10 -2.21
C VAL A 332 -24.17 11.31 -3.23
N LYS A 333 -25.39 10.94 -2.86
CA LYS A 333 -26.35 10.33 -3.78
C LYS A 333 -27.01 11.48 -4.56
N TRP A 334 -26.80 11.50 -5.86
CA TRP A 334 -27.47 12.40 -6.79
C TRP A 334 -28.77 11.77 -7.26
#